data_0da28a5f8fe09a1cade420c80b7909a9
#
_entry.id   0da28a5f8fe09a1cade420c80b7909a9
#
_cell.length_a   1.000
_cell.length_b   1.000
_cell.length_c   1.000
_cell.angle_alpha   90.00
_cell.angle_beta   90.00
_cell.angle_gamma   90.00
#
_symmetry.space_group_name_H-M   'P 1'
#
loop_
_entity.id
_entity.type
_entity.pdbx_description
1 polymer ?
#
loop_
_entity_poly.entity_id
_entity_poly.type
_entity_poly.pdbx_seq_one_letter_code
_entity_poly.pdbx_strand_id
1 'polypeptide(L)'
;VQKSKKFITAFLATIMVMSTAACGGNASQNSSSQQSAEVSSTTGEEKTGYDTHVELSWFKEGITGHEINYDGDALGQFWQDKFNTTFDLTAATMDDSDWSQRLRIWINSGDMPDVAHWGFNYGELVDYAAQDAVYRFPDDWKERWPNVAASQECVPGAAVAEEKLGGTYTLFRTIFANHRPSKRLSYHALLYMRKDWMQACGVEIKDTYSPSELEEIATKFKEEDPGNVGSQLVPISIRTYDVPKIYPGTYFPQSINIGDGYYKDESGQFQWAPADERTLEGLKKYQNLYTSGLLDPEFYTLTRYEGTEKLYIGGTAGIVLDDGMGYMIQSRMENGLQKNLGLDPAEALHIAQLVGEDGKYYYREDMNFYGSIIFSPTITDEEFERAMDILDFCCTEEGQEIINMGFEGEDWKRDENGEYVSLLPNEITGNAGSILASKYPTADVFFGGVILGDDFQFVTPNYTKETRDTISHFYQLRDELSDETTLLPREYDYEFYSSRTKTQANMDLSEEYAQLILKEGDLETNWRNWVDEKMQLVQPLLDELNEQ
;
A
#
# COMPACT_ATOMS: atom_id res chain seq x y z
N VAL A 1 0.65 27.93 -42.88
CA VAL A 1 1.81 28.14 -43.71
C VAL A 1 3.06 27.68 -42.98
N GLN A 2 3.61 26.61 -43.49
CA GLN A 2 5.01 26.13 -43.49
C GLN A 2 5.53 25.40 -42.23
N LYS A 3 5.64 24.10 -42.33
CA LYS A 3 6.76 23.18 -42.70
C LYS A 3 7.82 23.01 -41.62
N SER A 4 7.81 21.87 -41.01
CA SER A 4 8.64 20.65 -41.20
C SER A 4 10.13 20.82 -40.84
N LYS A 5 10.62 19.90 -39.98
CA LYS A 5 11.77 19.05 -40.33
C LYS A 5 12.00 17.98 -39.23
N LYS A 6 11.97 16.75 -39.71
CA LYS A 6 12.51 15.55 -39.06
C LYS A 6 14.04 15.65 -39.00
N PHE A 7 14.66 15.17 -37.97
CA PHE A 7 16.01 14.63 -38.07
C PHE A 7 16.05 13.26 -37.37
N ILE A 8 16.22 12.28 -38.23
CA ILE A 8 16.70 10.93 -37.90
C ILE A 8 18.22 11.04 -37.90
N THR A 9 18.90 10.54 -36.90
CA THR A 9 20.29 10.12 -37.05
C THR A 9 20.51 8.84 -36.27
N ALA A 10 20.58 7.77 -36.99
CA ALA A 10 21.16 6.51 -36.56
C ALA A 10 22.68 6.65 -36.51
N PHE A 11 23.32 6.05 -35.54
CA PHE A 11 24.73 5.68 -35.63
C PHE A 11 24.92 4.25 -35.13
N LEU A 12 25.36 3.44 -36.05
CA LEU A 12 25.81 2.07 -35.92
C LEU A 12 27.19 1.98 -35.23
N ALA A 13 27.29 0.95 -34.46
CA ALA A 13 28.33 -0.07 -34.36
C ALA A 13 29.78 0.30 -34.73
N THR A 14 30.72 -0.16 -33.93
CA THR A 14 31.65 -1.19 -34.43
C THR A 14 32.87 -1.31 -33.54
N ILE A 15 33.07 -2.54 -33.01
CA ILE A 15 34.24 -3.42 -33.17
C ILE A 15 35.43 -3.16 -32.25
N MET A 16 35.66 -4.17 -31.40
CA MET A 16 36.75 -5.17 -31.47
C MET A 16 38.15 -4.64 -31.24
N VAL A 17 38.97 -5.21 -30.48
CA VAL A 17 39.57 -6.54 -30.39
C VAL A 17 40.93 -6.44 -29.68
N MET A 18 41.20 -7.37 -28.79
CA MET A 18 42.50 -8.03 -28.53
C MET A 18 43.71 -7.14 -28.22
N SER A 19 44.57 -7.50 -27.40
CA SER A 19 45.21 -8.80 -27.05
C SER A 19 46.28 -8.62 -25.98
N THR A 20 46.36 -9.61 -25.19
CA THR A 20 47.50 -10.49 -24.86
C THR A 20 48.72 -9.91 -24.15
N ALA A 21 48.93 -10.53 -23.01
CA ALA A 21 50.13 -11.24 -22.61
C ALA A 21 51.37 -10.40 -22.33
N ALA A 22 52.16 -10.61 -21.35
CA ALA A 22 52.60 -11.77 -20.65
C ALA A 22 53.73 -11.36 -19.68
N CYS A 23 53.93 -12.21 -18.67
CA CYS A 23 55.23 -12.51 -18.00
C CYS A 23 55.97 -11.34 -17.33
N GLY A 24 56.39 -11.43 -16.15
CA GLY A 24 56.96 -12.49 -15.34
C GLY A 24 57.87 -11.86 -14.30
N GLY A 25 58.17 -12.56 -13.25
CA GLY A 25 59.38 -12.35 -12.48
C GLY A 25 59.21 -12.08 -10.99
N ASN A 26 59.17 -13.10 -10.30
CA ASN A 26 59.91 -13.67 -9.17
C ASN A 26 60.62 -12.76 -8.13
N ALA A 27 60.40 -13.18 -6.91
CA ALA A 27 61.31 -13.42 -5.76
C ALA A 27 61.33 -12.27 -4.74
N SER A 28 61.11 -12.46 -3.52
CA SER A 28 61.62 -13.35 -2.47
C SER A 28 61.24 -12.81 -1.09
N GLN A 29 60.75 -13.66 -0.27
CA GLN A 29 60.96 -13.84 1.16
C GLN A 29 61.25 -12.60 2.06
N ASN A 30 60.41 -12.37 3.07
CA ASN A 30 60.88 -12.72 4.42
C ASN A 30 59.69 -12.78 5.43
N SER A 31 59.80 -13.79 6.22
CA SER A 31 58.99 -14.23 7.33
C SER A 31 58.92 -13.25 8.50
N SER A 32 57.74 -13.07 9.09
CA SER A 32 57.64 -13.00 10.55
C SER A 32 56.30 -13.59 10.99
N SER A 33 56.43 -14.67 11.73
CA SER A 33 55.40 -15.41 12.42
C SER A 33 54.71 -14.57 13.50
N GLN A 34 53.37 -14.42 13.40
CA GLN A 34 52.53 -14.23 14.57
C GLN A 34 51.41 -15.27 14.54
N GLN A 35 51.44 -16.13 15.52
CA GLN A 35 50.39 -17.09 15.85
C GLN A 35 49.10 -16.34 16.16
N SER A 36 48.16 -16.46 15.29
CA SER A 36 46.75 -16.18 15.59
C SER A 36 46.14 -17.49 16.06
N ALA A 37 45.58 -17.49 17.26
CA ALA A 37 44.82 -18.59 17.80
C ALA A 37 43.63 -18.89 16.86
N GLU A 38 43.57 -20.10 16.34
CA GLU A 38 42.36 -20.65 15.74
C GLU A 38 41.29 -20.74 16.81
N VAL A 39 40.32 -19.82 16.73
CA VAL A 39 39.01 -20.04 17.33
C VAL A 39 38.31 -21.03 16.40
N SER A 40 38.32 -22.30 16.80
CA SER A 40 37.48 -23.32 16.19
C SER A 40 36.03 -22.96 16.43
N SER A 41 35.43 -22.30 15.48
CA SER A 41 33.97 -22.23 15.38
C SER A 41 33.49 -23.60 14.89
N THR A 42 33.11 -24.46 15.80
CA THR A 42 32.22 -25.58 15.51
C THR A 42 30.84 -24.94 15.15
N THR A 43 30.64 -24.60 13.90
CA THR A 43 29.31 -24.52 13.32
C THR A 43 28.75 -25.93 13.35
N GLY A 44 27.93 -26.22 14.37
CA GLY A 44 27.04 -27.37 14.31
C GLY A 44 26.13 -27.10 13.11
N GLU A 45 26.19 -27.95 12.09
CA GLU A 45 25.13 -28.07 11.11
C GLU A 45 23.87 -28.41 11.90
N GLU A 46 23.03 -27.43 12.19
CA GLU A 46 21.63 -27.68 12.48
C GLU A 46 21.07 -28.33 11.20
N LYS A 47 20.76 -29.61 11.29
CA LYS A 47 20.10 -30.31 10.19
C LYS A 47 18.80 -29.60 9.94
N THR A 48 18.71 -28.96 8.77
CA THR A 48 17.43 -28.55 8.20
C THR A 48 16.51 -29.76 8.24
N GLY A 49 15.24 -29.61 8.57
CA GLY A 49 14.28 -30.73 8.53
C GLY A 49 14.01 -31.26 7.12
N TYR A 50 14.71 -30.74 6.11
CA TYR A 50 14.49 -31.00 4.69
C TYR A 50 15.69 -31.75 4.10
N ASP A 51 15.45 -32.96 3.58
CA ASP A 51 16.47 -33.78 2.95
C ASP A 51 16.80 -33.36 1.51
N THR A 52 15.81 -32.80 0.80
CA THR A 52 15.93 -32.36 -0.60
C THR A 52 16.07 -30.83 -0.66
N HIS A 53 17.04 -30.40 -1.48
CA HIS A 53 17.16 -28.99 -1.84
C HIS A 53 16.14 -28.60 -2.88
N VAL A 54 15.49 -27.44 -2.72
CA VAL A 54 14.50 -26.88 -3.64
C VAL A 54 14.95 -25.50 -4.12
N GLU A 55 14.82 -25.24 -5.40
CA GLU A 55 14.98 -23.92 -5.99
C GLU A 55 13.57 -23.35 -6.26
N LEU A 56 13.26 -22.17 -5.74
CA LEU A 56 11.97 -21.50 -5.91
C LEU A 56 12.14 -20.22 -6.70
N SER A 57 11.41 -20.11 -7.81
CA SER A 57 11.25 -18.84 -8.49
C SER A 57 10.16 -18.01 -7.80
N TRP A 58 10.51 -16.77 -7.43
CA TRP A 58 9.63 -15.91 -6.65
C TRP A 58 9.52 -14.51 -7.24
N PHE A 59 8.32 -14.06 -7.50
CA PHE A 59 8.06 -12.70 -7.93
C PHE A 59 7.50 -11.84 -6.81
N LYS A 60 8.11 -10.67 -6.60
CA LYS A 60 7.59 -9.65 -5.68
C LYS A 60 7.66 -8.26 -6.30
N GLU A 61 6.56 -7.53 -6.17
CA GLU A 61 6.45 -6.13 -6.56
C GLU A 61 7.06 -5.17 -5.53
N GLY A 62 7.36 -3.97 -5.98
CA GLY A 62 7.70 -2.84 -5.10
C GLY A 62 9.12 -2.82 -4.54
N ILE A 63 10.02 -3.66 -5.07
CA ILE A 63 11.43 -3.63 -4.71
C ILE A 63 12.13 -2.58 -5.58
N THR A 64 12.61 -1.53 -4.96
CA THR A 64 13.31 -0.45 -5.65
C THR A 64 14.81 -0.49 -5.38
N GLY A 65 15.59 -0.60 -6.46
CA GLY A 65 16.94 -0.05 -6.48
C GLY A 65 18.09 -0.93 -6.01
N HIS A 66 17.89 -2.22 -5.71
CA HIS A 66 19.01 -3.10 -5.35
C HIS A 66 18.97 -4.39 -6.15
N GLU A 67 20.17 -4.86 -6.55
CA GLU A 67 20.33 -6.27 -6.84
C GLU A 67 20.25 -7.03 -5.51
N ILE A 68 19.30 -7.94 -5.39
CA ILE A 68 19.14 -8.76 -4.20
C ILE A 68 20.00 -10.00 -4.37
N ASN A 69 20.96 -10.10 -3.50
CA ASN A 69 21.83 -11.27 -3.40
C ASN A 69 21.56 -11.95 -2.05
N TYR A 70 20.87 -13.08 -2.07
CA TYR A 70 20.56 -13.84 -0.87
C TYR A 70 21.78 -14.31 -0.10
N ASP A 71 22.89 -14.53 -0.79
CA ASP A 71 24.17 -14.89 -0.17
C ASP A 71 24.87 -13.66 0.44
N GLY A 72 24.33 -12.47 0.22
CA GLY A 72 24.95 -11.21 0.58
C GLY A 72 24.73 -10.77 2.02
N ASP A 73 23.72 -11.31 2.71
CA ASP A 73 23.43 -10.94 4.09
C ASP A 73 22.92 -12.12 4.94
N ALA A 74 23.02 -11.97 6.27
CA ALA A 74 22.69 -13.02 7.21
C ALA A 74 21.20 -13.43 7.20
N LEU A 75 20.32 -12.52 6.79
CA LEU A 75 18.89 -12.80 6.74
C LEU A 75 18.55 -13.65 5.51
N GLY A 76 19.13 -13.35 4.36
CA GLY A 76 19.02 -14.18 3.17
C GLY A 76 19.55 -15.59 3.41
N GLN A 77 20.72 -15.68 4.06
CA GLN A 77 21.32 -16.97 4.43
C GLN A 77 20.44 -17.76 5.40
N PHE A 78 19.84 -17.08 6.40
CA PHE A 78 18.92 -17.73 7.34
C PHE A 78 17.75 -18.42 6.62
N TRP A 79 17.13 -17.77 5.63
CA TRP A 79 16.02 -18.37 4.88
C TRP A 79 16.47 -19.59 4.08
N GLN A 80 17.62 -19.49 3.40
CA GLN A 80 18.15 -20.60 2.62
C GLN A 80 18.52 -21.80 3.51
N ASP A 81 19.20 -21.55 4.61
CA ASP A 81 19.65 -22.61 5.52
C ASP A 81 18.47 -23.27 6.25
N LYS A 82 17.51 -22.47 6.75
CA LYS A 82 16.37 -23.00 7.50
C LYS A 82 15.51 -23.92 6.64
N PHE A 83 15.30 -23.57 5.38
CA PHE A 83 14.38 -24.28 4.49
C PHE A 83 15.06 -25.13 3.42
N ASN A 84 16.37 -25.23 3.42
CA ASN A 84 17.16 -25.91 2.37
C ASN A 84 16.69 -25.49 0.95
N THR A 85 16.64 -24.19 0.71
CA THR A 85 16.03 -23.61 -0.49
C THR A 85 16.91 -22.49 -1.03
N THR A 86 17.04 -22.39 -2.35
CA THR A 86 17.55 -21.19 -3.02
C THR A 86 16.42 -20.48 -3.75
N PHE A 87 16.58 -19.18 -3.97
CA PHE A 87 15.55 -18.36 -4.55
C PHE A 87 16.03 -17.70 -5.83
N ASP A 88 15.28 -17.92 -6.93
CA ASP A 88 15.38 -17.13 -8.15
C ASP A 88 14.36 -16.00 -8.08
N LEU A 89 14.84 -14.82 -7.65
CA LEU A 89 13.96 -13.68 -7.41
C LEU A 89 13.81 -12.82 -8.64
N THR A 90 12.59 -12.68 -9.11
CA THR A 90 12.19 -11.63 -10.04
C THR A 90 11.62 -10.45 -9.25
N ALA A 91 12.43 -9.41 -9.09
CA ALA A 91 12.01 -8.14 -8.52
C ALA A 91 11.49 -7.20 -9.62
N ALA A 92 10.40 -6.50 -9.35
CA ALA A 92 9.92 -5.44 -10.21
C ALA A 92 10.17 -4.08 -9.57
N THR A 93 10.99 -3.27 -10.22
CA THR A 93 11.19 -1.84 -9.87
C THR A 93 10.20 -0.95 -10.61
N MET A 94 9.03 -1.47 -10.91
CA MET A 94 8.02 -0.79 -11.72
C MET A 94 7.03 -0.06 -10.82
N ASP A 95 6.49 1.05 -11.29
CA ASP A 95 5.31 1.61 -10.68
C ASP A 95 4.13 0.62 -10.80
N ASP A 96 3.13 0.81 -9.95
CA ASP A 96 2.08 -0.19 -9.69
C ASP A 96 1.36 -0.69 -10.95
N SER A 97 1.30 0.09 -12.03
CA SER A 97 0.59 -0.28 -13.26
C SER A 97 1.35 -1.30 -14.12
N ASP A 98 2.67 -1.20 -14.17
CA ASP A 98 3.48 -1.99 -15.09
C ASP A 98 3.66 -3.44 -14.62
N TRP A 99 3.86 -3.65 -13.32
CA TRP A 99 4.06 -5.00 -12.81
C TRP A 99 2.77 -5.85 -12.86
N SER A 100 1.60 -5.23 -12.66
CA SER A 100 0.33 -5.94 -12.76
C SER A 100 0.05 -6.41 -14.19
N GLN A 101 0.44 -5.62 -15.20
CA GLN A 101 0.35 -6.02 -16.61
C GLN A 101 1.33 -7.16 -16.92
N ARG A 102 2.55 -7.08 -16.41
CA ARG A 102 3.55 -8.13 -16.57
C ARG A 102 3.09 -9.45 -15.96
N LEU A 103 2.52 -9.42 -14.76
CA LEU A 103 1.99 -10.59 -14.11
C LEU A 103 0.84 -11.22 -14.91
N ARG A 104 -0.10 -10.41 -15.43
CA ARG A 104 -1.16 -10.88 -16.32
C ARG A 104 -0.62 -11.56 -17.59
N ILE A 105 0.46 -11.03 -18.17
CA ILE A 105 1.13 -11.65 -19.32
C ILE A 105 1.68 -13.01 -18.92
N TRP A 106 2.39 -13.14 -17.81
CA TRP A 106 2.96 -14.39 -17.33
C TRP A 106 1.89 -15.45 -17.02
N ILE A 107 0.82 -15.07 -16.32
CA ILE A 107 -0.30 -15.98 -16.06
C ILE A 107 -0.90 -16.49 -17.38
N ASN A 108 -1.19 -15.60 -18.32
CA ASN A 108 -1.79 -15.97 -19.59
C ASN A 108 -0.86 -16.75 -20.53
N SER A 109 0.46 -16.62 -20.41
CA SER A 109 1.44 -17.40 -21.18
C SER A 109 1.85 -18.72 -20.51
N GLY A 110 1.52 -18.90 -19.23
CA GLY A 110 1.95 -20.05 -18.44
C GLY A 110 3.41 -19.98 -17.97
N ASP A 111 4.03 -18.79 -18.05
CA ASP A 111 5.43 -18.55 -17.67
C ASP A 111 5.56 -17.86 -16.29
N MET A 112 4.54 -18.00 -15.45
CA MET A 112 4.51 -17.39 -14.13
C MET A 112 5.56 -18.06 -13.22
N PRO A 113 6.30 -17.30 -12.39
CA PRO A 113 7.14 -17.85 -11.31
C PRO A 113 6.35 -18.76 -10.38
N ASP A 114 7.03 -19.69 -9.69
CA ASP A 114 6.40 -20.66 -8.78
C ASP A 114 5.51 -19.97 -7.76
N VAL A 115 6.00 -18.86 -7.22
CA VAL A 115 5.26 -18.01 -6.27
C VAL A 115 5.22 -16.58 -6.80
N ALA A 116 4.06 -15.97 -6.82
CA ALA A 116 3.91 -14.58 -7.23
C ALA A 116 2.99 -13.80 -6.29
N HIS A 117 3.41 -12.61 -5.94
CA HIS A 117 2.51 -11.63 -5.35
C HIS A 117 1.60 -11.07 -6.42
N TRP A 118 0.30 -11.09 -6.13
CA TRP A 118 -0.72 -10.55 -7.01
C TRP A 118 -1.65 -9.64 -6.22
N GLY A 119 -2.01 -8.54 -6.76
CA GLY A 119 -2.71 -7.57 -5.95
C GLY A 119 -3.94 -7.05 -6.57
N PHE A 120 -4.96 -7.87 -6.93
CA PHE A 120 -5.88 -7.06 -7.54
C PHE A 120 -7.32 -7.30 -7.55
N ASN A 121 -7.89 -8.03 -8.30
CA ASN A 121 -9.31 -7.95 -8.59
C ASN A 121 -9.87 -9.36 -8.46
N TYR A 122 -10.78 -9.55 -7.54
CA TYR A 122 -11.41 -10.83 -7.33
C TYR A 122 -12.04 -11.41 -8.60
N GLY A 123 -12.56 -10.56 -9.50
CA GLY A 123 -13.10 -10.99 -10.78
C GLY A 123 -12.05 -11.65 -11.68
N GLU A 124 -10.81 -11.10 -11.69
CA GLU A 124 -9.70 -11.73 -12.43
C GLU A 124 -9.33 -13.10 -11.82
N LEU A 125 -9.36 -13.23 -10.50
CA LEU A 125 -9.10 -14.50 -9.83
C LEU A 125 -10.15 -15.55 -10.20
N VAL A 126 -11.42 -15.17 -10.31
CA VAL A 126 -12.50 -16.06 -10.81
C VAL A 126 -12.16 -16.59 -12.20
N ASP A 127 -11.73 -15.71 -13.11
CA ASP A 127 -11.38 -16.07 -14.48
C ASP A 127 -10.14 -16.98 -14.53
N TYR A 128 -9.10 -16.69 -13.73
CA TYR A 128 -7.89 -17.51 -13.66
C TYR A 128 -8.13 -18.88 -13.04
N ALA A 129 -8.92 -18.96 -11.97
CA ALA A 129 -9.29 -20.22 -11.35
C ALA A 129 -10.13 -21.10 -12.32
N ALA A 130 -11.08 -20.50 -13.05
CA ALA A 130 -11.89 -21.22 -14.02
C ALA A 130 -11.11 -21.76 -15.23
N GLN A 131 -9.92 -21.21 -15.50
CA GLN A 131 -9.03 -21.60 -16.59
C GLN A 131 -7.86 -22.49 -16.13
N ASP A 132 -7.81 -22.86 -14.85
CA ASP A 132 -6.67 -23.56 -14.23
C ASP A 132 -5.33 -22.80 -14.48
N ALA A 133 -5.40 -21.47 -14.56
CA ALA A 133 -4.24 -20.61 -14.82
C ALA A 133 -3.44 -20.28 -13.55
N VAL A 134 -3.94 -20.65 -12.38
CA VAL A 134 -3.30 -20.57 -11.07
C VAL A 134 -3.52 -21.88 -10.33
N TYR A 135 -2.58 -22.22 -9.44
CA TYR A 135 -2.59 -23.48 -8.71
C TYR A 135 -3.79 -23.56 -7.73
N ARG A 136 -4.52 -24.68 -7.75
CA ARG A 136 -5.55 -25.00 -6.75
C ARG A 136 -4.90 -25.73 -5.58
N PHE A 137 -5.08 -25.22 -4.39
CA PHE A 137 -4.53 -25.82 -3.17
C PHE A 137 -5.16 -27.20 -2.89
N PRO A 138 -4.42 -28.12 -2.26
CA PRO A 138 -5.00 -29.37 -1.75
C PRO A 138 -6.04 -29.08 -0.67
N ASP A 139 -7.07 -29.93 -0.58
CA ASP A 139 -8.21 -29.68 0.32
C ASP A 139 -7.81 -29.68 1.82
N ASP A 140 -6.68 -30.33 2.16
CA ASP A 140 -6.16 -30.45 3.53
C ASP A 140 -5.12 -29.37 3.89
N TRP A 141 -4.95 -28.34 3.05
CA TRP A 141 -3.91 -27.34 3.25
C TRP A 141 -4.00 -26.61 4.61
N LYS A 142 -5.20 -26.37 5.13
CA LYS A 142 -5.41 -25.69 6.43
C LYS A 142 -4.91 -26.53 7.62
N GLU A 143 -4.99 -27.85 7.51
CA GLU A 143 -4.47 -28.76 8.53
C GLU A 143 -2.93 -28.84 8.47
N ARG A 144 -2.37 -28.74 7.26
CA ARG A 144 -0.92 -28.84 7.02
C ARG A 144 -0.19 -27.56 7.40
N TRP A 145 -0.79 -26.39 7.17
CA TRP A 145 -0.20 -25.08 7.43
C TRP A 145 -1.12 -24.23 8.31
N PRO A 146 -1.20 -24.55 9.62
CA PRO A 146 -2.20 -23.97 10.51
C PRO A 146 -1.99 -22.48 10.81
N ASN A 147 -0.74 -21.97 10.74
CA ASN A 147 -0.46 -20.55 10.99
C ASN A 147 -0.92 -19.69 9.81
N VAL A 148 -0.69 -20.15 8.58
CA VAL A 148 -1.27 -19.51 7.38
C VAL A 148 -2.79 -19.56 7.43
N ALA A 149 -3.36 -20.71 7.77
CA ALA A 149 -4.82 -20.87 7.88
C ALA A 149 -5.43 -19.87 8.87
N ALA A 150 -4.83 -19.74 10.05
CA ALA A 150 -5.25 -18.78 11.07
C ALA A 150 -5.16 -17.33 10.56
N SER A 151 -4.12 -16.99 9.78
CA SER A 151 -4.03 -15.65 9.18
C SER A 151 -5.16 -15.37 8.19
N GLN A 152 -5.56 -16.37 7.40
CA GLN A 152 -6.65 -16.24 6.42
C GLN A 152 -8.03 -16.09 7.09
N GLU A 153 -8.23 -16.64 8.29
CA GLU A 153 -9.46 -16.43 9.07
C GLU A 153 -9.68 -14.97 9.48
N CYS A 154 -8.59 -14.19 9.51
CA CYS A 154 -8.65 -12.74 9.79
C CYS A 154 -9.11 -11.91 8.59
N VAL A 155 -9.21 -12.50 7.40
CA VAL A 155 -9.62 -11.83 6.15
C VAL A 155 -11.08 -12.13 5.86
N PRO A 156 -12.01 -11.15 5.97
CA PRO A 156 -13.45 -11.42 5.80
C PRO A 156 -13.82 -12.03 4.45
N GLY A 157 -13.12 -11.64 3.38
CA GLY A 157 -13.36 -12.15 2.03
C GLY A 157 -12.77 -13.53 1.73
N ALA A 158 -11.91 -14.10 2.59
CA ALA A 158 -11.21 -15.36 2.27
C ALA A 158 -12.17 -16.55 2.17
N ALA A 159 -13.09 -16.69 3.12
CA ALA A 159 -14.11 -17.75 3.10
C ALA A 159 -15.07 -17.57 1.91
N VAL A 160 -15.42 -16.33 1.58
CA VAL A 160 -16.28 -16.02 0.41
C VAL A 160 -15.57 -16.40 -0.88
N ALA A 161 -14.27 -16.12 -0.98
CA ALA A 161 -13.47 -16.51 -2.13
C ALA A 161 -13.43 -18.03 -2.31
N GLU A 162 -13.15 -18.77 -1.23
CA GLU A 162 -13.10 -20.23 -1.25
C GLU A 162 -14.45 -20.85 -1.68
N GLU A 163 -15.57 -20.32 -1.19
CA GLU A 163 -16.91 -20.76 -1.59
C GLU A 163 -17.19 -20.48 -3.07
N LYS A 164 -16.96 -19.24 -3.50
CA LYS A 164 -17.26 -18.83 -4.89
C LYS A 164 -16.38 -19.48 -5.94
N LEU A 165 -15.12 -19.78 -5.60
CA LEU A 165 -14.16 -20.44 -6.50
C LEU A 165 -14.23 -21.97 -6.42
N GLY A 166 -14.94 -22.55 -5.44
CA GLY A 166 -14.99 -24.00 -5.23
C GLY A 166 -13.66 -24.59 -4.74
N GLY A 167 -12.84 -23.80 -4.07
CA GLY A 167 -11.54 -24.16 -3.51
C GLY A 167 -10.66 -22.96 -3.26
N THR A 168 -9.49 -23.19 -2.66
CA THR A 168 -8.50 -22.14 -2.40
C THR A 168 -7.53 -22.03 -3.58
N TYR A 169 -7.32 -20.83 -4.10
CA TYR A 169 -6.41 -20.52 -5.21
C TYR A 169 -5.43 -19.40 -4.89
N THR A 170 -5.58 -18.76 -3.74
CA THR A 170 -4.76 -17.63 -3.31
C THR A 170 -4.67 -17.56 -1.80
N LEU A 171 -3.61 -16.95 -1.30
CA LEU A 171 -3.49 -16.49 0.07
C LEU A 171 -3.56 -14.97 0.08
N PHE A 172 -4.45 -14.42 0.87
CA PHE A 172 -4.54 -12.98 1.07
C PHE A 172 -3.44 -12.51 2.02
N ARG A 173 -2.74 -11.45 1.66
CA ARG A 173 -1.67 -10.86 2.49
C ARG A 173 -2.32 -10.04 3.61
N THR A 174 -2.53 -10.70 4.73
CA THR A 174 -3.26 -10.18 5.89
C THR A 174 -2.54 -8.99 6.51
N ILE A 175 -3.26 -7.93 6.78
CA ILE A 175 -2.72 -6.72 7.40
C ILE A 175 -2.58 -6.91 8.90
N PHE A 176 -3.65 -7.29 9.57
CA PHE A 176 -3.70 -7.55 11.01
C PHE A 176 -4.10 -9.01 11.26
N ALA A 177 -3.13 -9.85 11.58
CA ALA A 177 -3.35 -11.27 11.79
C ALA A 177 -3.82 -11.58 13.21
N ASN A 178 -3.30 -10.88 14.24
CA ASN A 178 -3.54 -11.21 15.63
C ASN A 178 -4.46 -10.21 16.33
N HIS A 179 -4.34 -8.95 15.99
CA HIS A 179 -5.06 -7.88 16.67
C HIS A 179 -5.58 -6.88 15.63
N ARG A 180 -6.69 -7.23 15.02
CA ARG A 180 -7.42 -6.24 14.26
C ARG A 180 -7.94 -5.18 15.23
N PRO A 181 -7.34 -3.98 15.29
CA PRO A 181 -7.70 -2.99 16.32
C PRO A 181 -9.14 -2.51 16.15
N SER A 182 -9.64 -2.50 14.91
CA SER A 182 -11.01 -2.10 14.59
C SER A 182 -11.46 -2.69 13.27
N LYS A 183 -12.75 -2.96 13.13
CA LYS A 183 -13.39 -3.27 11.83
C LYS A 183 -13.46 -2.04 10.91
N ARG A 184 -13.17 -0.86 11.45
CA ARG A 184 -13.28 0.44 10.82
C ARG A 184 -11.92 1.03 10.46
N LEU A 185 -10.96 0.14 10.18
CA LEU A 185 -9.62 0.55 9.80
C LEU A 185 -9.61 1.17 8.41
N SER A 186 -9.04 2.33 8.32
CA SER A 186 -8.63 2.91 7.05
C SER A 186 -7.19 3.41 7.20
N TYR A 187 -6.31 2.92 6.36
CA TYR A 187 -4.95 3.45 6.28
C TYR A 187 -4.90 4.87 5.77
N HIS A 188 -5.89 5.23 4.99
CA HIS A 188 -5.95 6.48 4.28
C HIS A 188 -6.80 7.47 5.03
N ALA A 189 -6.61 8.74 4.74
CA ALA A 189 -7.49 9.80 5.11
C ALA A 189 -7.36 10.31 6.56
N LEU A 190 -6.12 10.52 7.01
CA LEU A 190 -5.84 11.49 8.05
C LEU A 190 -5.54 12.85 7.44
N LEU A 191 -6.01 13.89 8.12
CA LEU A 191 -5.69 15.27 7.79
C LEU A 191 -4.36 15.64 8.44
N TYR A 192 -3.43 16.16 7.65
CA TYR A 192 -2.19 16.75 8.13
C TYR A 192 -2.26 18.24 7.89
N MET A 193 -2.18 19.01 8.96
CA MET A 193 -2.48 20.43 8.96
C MET A 193 -1.32 21.23 9.55
N ARG A 194 -1.03 22.39 9.01
CA ARG A 194 -0.03 23.32 9.57
C ARG A 194 -0.56 23.91 10.88
N LYS A 195 -0.16 23.31 12.01
CA LYS A 195 -0.55 23.72 13.36
C LYS A 195 -0.16 25.17 13.65
N ASP A 196 1.05 25.55 13.25
CA ASP A 196 1.55 26.92 13.38
C ASP A 196 0.69 27.92 12.59
N TRP A 197 0.21 27.55 11.40
CA TRP A 197 -0.69 28.40 10.64
C TRP A 197 -2.07 28.50 11.29
N MET A 198 -2.59 27.38 11.79
CA MET A 198 -3.86 27.35 12.51
C MET A 198 -3.82 28.27 13.73
N GLN A 199 -2.74 28.22 14.51
CA GLN A 199 -2.56 29.07 15.68
C GLN A 199 -2.45 30.55 15.29
N ALA A 200 -1.71 30.86 14.23
CA ALA A 200 -1.58 32.23 13.72
C ALA A 200 -2.93 32.84 13.30
N CYS A 201 -3.81 32.02 12.67
CA CYS A 201 -5.15 32.43 12.24
C CYS A 201 -6.23 32.26 13.35
N GLY A 202 -5.85 31.93 14.58
CA GLY A 202 -6.80 31.74 15.69
C GLY A 202 -7.78 30.57 15.48
N VAL A 203 -7.35 29.53 14.80
CA VAL A 203 -8.12 28.29 14.60
C VAL A 203 -7.98 27.40 15.83
N GLU A 204 -9.10 26.85 16.30
CA GLU A 204 -9.12 25.88 17.38
C GLU A 204 -8.54 24.55 16.92
N ILE A 205 -7.65 23.95 17.73
CA ILE A 205 -7.06 22.64 17.49
C ILE A 205 -7.99 21.56 18.04
N LYS A 206 -8.46 20.66 17.16
CA LYS A 206 -9.38 19.56 17.49
C LYS A 206 -8.92 18.27 16.81
N ASP A 207 -9.31 17.12 17.37
CA ASP A 207 -8.98 15.82 16.79
C ASP A 207 -9.78 15.49 15.53
N THR A 208 -10.86 16.24 15.28
CA THR A 208 -11.77 16.03 14.14
C THR A 208 -12.15 17.31 13.46
N TYR A 209 -12.32 17.26 12.14
CA TYR A 209 -12.87 18.36 11.34
C TYR A 209 -13.83 17.82 10.29
N SER A 210 -14.94 18.52 10.10
CA SER A 210 -15.86 18.30 9.00
C SER A 210 -15.39 19.03 7.72
N PRO A 211 -15.95 18.70 6.55
CA PRO A 211 -15.64 19.42 5.31
C PRO A 211 -15.90 20.93 5.39
N SER A 212 -16.98 21.35 6.05
CA SER A 212 -17.29 22.78 6.24
C SER A 212 -16.25 23.49 7.11
N GLU A 213 -15.77 22.84 8.16
CA GLU A 213 -14.70 23.38 9.00
C GLU A 213 -13.37 23.49 8.25
N LEU A 214 -13.06 22.52 7.37
CA LEU A 214 -11.88 22.61 6.51
C LEU A 214 -11.96 23.78 5.53
N GLU A 215 -13.13 24.04 4.97
CA GLU A 215 -13.37 25.20 4.10
C GLU A 215 -13.13 26.52 4.83
N GLU A 216 -13.61 26.64 6.08
CA GLU A 216 -13.37 27.81 6.93
C GLU A 216 -11.88 28.01 7.24
N ILE A 217 -11.17 26.95 7.59
CA ILE A 217 -9.72 26.98 7.89
C ILE A 217 -8.94 27.36 6.64
N ALA A 218 -9.24 26.73 5.51
CA ALA A 218 -8.59 27.02 4.24
C ALA A 218 -8.82 28.47 3.78
N THR A 219 -10.01 29.01 4.05
CA THR A 219 -10.34 30.42 3.76
C THR A 219 -9.45 31.35 4.58
N LYS A 220 -9.29 31.09 5.88
CA LYS A 220 -8.37 31.86 6.73
C LYS A 220 -6.93 31.80 6.24
N PHE A 221 -6.44 30.60 5.88
CA PHE A 221 -5.10 30.46 5.33
C PHE A 221 -4.89 31.28 4.07
N LYS A 222 -5.90 31.27 3.17
CA LYS A 222 -5.86 32.06 1.95
C LYS A 222 -5.86 33.58 2.21
N GLU A 223 -6.68 34.05 3.15
CA GLU A 223 -6.85 35.47 3.44
C GLU A 223 -5.66 36.07 4.22
N GLU A 224 -5.07 35.29 5.13
CA GLU A 224 -4.06 35.77 6.09
C GLU A 224 -2.64 35.41 5.68
N ASP A 225 -2.43 34.43 4.79
CA ASP A 225 -1.11 33.89 4.38
C ASP A 225 -0.16 33.71 5.57
N PRO A 226 -0.52 32.88 6.57
CA PRO A 226 0.23 32.75 7.81
C PRO A 226 1.65 32.19 7.61
N GLY A 227 1.89 31.50 6.49
CA GLY A 227 3.20 31.00 6.08
C GLY A 227 4.04 32.05 5.36
N ASN A 228 3.48 33.19 5.00
CA ASN A 228 4.12 34.21 4.18
C ASN A 228 4.71 33.65 2.89
N VAL A 229 3.99 32.73 2.24
CA VAL A 229 4.41 32.04 1.00
C VAL A 229 3.89 32.71 -0.27
N GLY A 230 3.01 33.69 -0.12
CA GLY A 230 2.51 34.54 -1.20
C GLY A 230 1.75 33.75 -2.27
N SER A 231 2.13 33.93 -3.53
CA SER A 231 1.45 33.29 -4.67
C SER A 231 1.61 31.77 -4.73
N GLN A 232 2.45 31.18 -3.89
CA GLN A 232 2.65 29.72 -3.81
C GLN A 232 1.73 29.07 -2.77
N LEU A 233 0.93 29.87 -2.05
CA LEU A 233 0.02 29.35 -1.03
C LEU A 233 -1.04 28.42 -1.64
N VAL A 234 -1.11 27.22 -1.10
CA VAL A 234 -2.11 26.20 -1.40
C VAL A 234 -2.86 25.90 -0.10
N PRO A 235 -4.07 26.42 0.12
CA PRO A 235 -4.80 26.15 1.35
C PRO A 235 -5.04 24.65 1.60
N ILE A 236 -5.54 23.92 0.58
CA ILE A 236 -5.78 22.49 0.60
C ILE A 236 -5.11 21.86 -0.63
N SER A 237 -4.20 20.89 -0.43
CA SER A 237 -3.64 20.09 -1.51
C SER A 237 -4.03 18.63 -1.35
N ILE A 238 -4.64 18.07 -2.38
CA ILE A 238 -5.06 16.67 -2.48
C ILE A 238 -4.82 16.15 -3.88
N ARG A 239 -4.73 14.83 -4.01
CA ARG A 239 -4.61 14.14 -5.29
C ARG A 239 -5.97 13.89 -5.91
N THR A 240 -6.00 13.68 -7.24
CA THR A 240 -7.21 13.24 -7.97
C THR A 240 -7.82 11.99 -7.33
N TYR A 241 -7.00 11.02 -6.96
CA TYR A 241 -7.41 9.77 -6.31
C TYR A 241 -8.19 9.98 -5.00
N ASP A 242 -7.99 11.10 -4.31
CA ASP A 242 -8.67 11.40 -3.05
C ASP A 242 -9.97 12.20 -3.24
N VAL A 243 -10.27 12.62 -4.47
CA VAL A 243 -11.51 13.37 -4.79
C VAL A 243 -12.77 12.62 -4.35
N PRO A 244 -12.96 11.32 -4.65
CA PRO A 244 -14.15 10.62 -4.20
C PRO A 244 -14.26 10.49 -2.68
N LYS A 245 -13.14 10.53 -1.96
CA LYS A 245 -13.09 10.23 -0.52
C LYS A 245 -13.51 11.39 0.36
N ILE A 246 -13.19 12.65 -0.02
CA ILE A 246 -13.39 13.78 0.88
C ILE A 246 -14.85 14.22 0.83
N TYR A 247 -15.29 14.86 -0.26
CA TYR A 247 -16.62 15.44 -0.29
C TYR A 247 -17.72 14.49 -0.73
N PRO A 248 -17.61 13.78 -1.86
CA PRO A 248 -18.61 12.78 -2.19
C PRO A 248 -18.83 11.78 -1.06
N GLY A 249 -17.73 11.29 -0.44
CA GLY A 249 -17.80 10.33 0.65
C GLY A 249 -18.43 10.84 1.93
N THR A 250 -18.34 12.14 2.24
CA THR A 250 -19.00 12.73 3.42
C THR A 250 -20.44 13.12 3.18
N TYR A 251 -20.82 13.41 1.95
CA TYR A 251 -22.21 13.72 1.58
C TYR A 251 -23.00 12.45 1.21
N PHE A 252 -22.34 11.46 0.64
CA PHE A 252 -22.91 10.18 0.34
C PHE A 252 -21.88 9.07 0.62
N PRO A 253 -21.90 8.48 1.83
CA PRO A 253 -20.89 7.50 2.23
C PRO A 253 -20.73 6.30 1.29
N GLN A 254 -21.79 5.86 0.60
CA GLN A 254 -21.72 4.80 -0.40
C GLN A 254 -20.81 5.13 -1.58
N SER A 255 -20.55 6.42 -1.84
CA SER A 255 -19.61 6.87 -2.87
C SER A 255 -18.14 6.68 -2.48
N ILE A 256 -17.82 6.33 -1.22
CA ILE A 256 -16.47 5.98 -0.75
C ILE A 256 -16.00 4.67 -1.38
N ASN A 257 -16.86 3.93 -2.05
CA ASN A 257 -16.47 2.74 -2.76
C ASN A 257 -15.47 3.10 -3.86
N ILE A 258 -14.19 2.98 -3.49
CA ILE A 258 -13.06 3.30 -4.35
C ILE A 258 -13.12 2.36 -5.55
N GLY A 259 -13.14 2.93 -6.73
CA GLY A 259 -13.10 2.24 -7.98
C GLY A 259 -14.42 2.33 -8.74
N ASP A 260 -15.47 1.69 -8.25
CA ASP A 260 -16.60 1.39 -9.14
C ASP A 260 -17.94 2.00 -8.72
N GLY A 261 -18.12 2.33 -7.43
CA GLY A 261 -19.32 3.01 -6.92
C GLY A 261 -20.59 2.14 -6.84
N TYR A 262 -20.48 0.81 -6.94
CA TYR A 262 -21.63 -0.09 -6.82
C TYR A 262 -21.91 -0.45 -5.37
N TYR A 263 -23.19 -0.40 -4.97
CA TYR A 263 -23.65 -0.76 -3.63
C TYR A 263 -25.07 -1.29 -3.67
N LYS A 264 -25.49 -2.05 -2.65
CA LYS A 264 -26.88 -2.46 -2.47
C LYS A 264 -27.64 -1.44 -1.64
N ASP A 265 -28.81 -1.04 -2.11
CA ASP A 265 -29.75 -0.20 -1.37
C ASP A 265 -30.50 -0.99 -0.29
N GLU A 266 -31.39 -0.33 0.47
CA GLU A 266 -32.18 -0.94 1.52
C GLU A 266 -33.10 -2.09 1.02
N SER A 267 -33.40 -2.13 -0.27
CA SER A 267 -34.18 -3.22 -0.88
C SER A 267 -33.31 -4.41 -1.32
N GLY A 268 -31.97 -4.30 -1.20
CA GLY A 268 -31.01 -5.29 -1.64
C GLY A 268 -30.68 -5.21 -3.13
N GLN A 269 -31.15 -4.17 -3.83
CA GLN A 269 -30.84 -3.97 -5.26
C GLN A 269 -29.56 -3.16 -5.45
N PHE A 270 -28.74 -3.61 -6.40
CA PHE A 270 -27.55 -2.86 -6.77
C PHE A 270 -27.91 -1.52 -7.41
N GLN A 271 -27.21 -0.50 -6.96
CA GLN A 271 -27.27 0.87 -7.43
C GLN A 271 -25.85 1.36 -7.79
N TRP A 272 -25.78 2.46 -8.51
CA TRP A 272 -24.51 3.11 -8.85
C TRP A 272 -24.42 4.49 -8.22
N ALA A 273 -23.62 4.62 -7.17
CA ALA A 273 -23.49 5.83 -6.34
C ALA A 273 -23.15 7.10 -7.13
N PRO A 274 -22.33 7.08 -8.20
CA PRO A 274 -22.06 8.29 -8.96
C PRO A 274 -23.29 8.94 -9.62
N ALA A 275 -24.37 8.19 -9.82
CA ALA A 275 -25.63 8.71 -10.35
C ALA A 275 -26.57 9.30 -9.29
N ASP A 276 -26.22 9.20 -8.00
CA ASP A 276 -27.03 9.73 -6.90
C ASP A 276 -26.85 11.25 -6.73
N GLU A 277 -27.93 11.96 -6.47
CA GLU A 277 -27.92 13.41 -6.24
C GLU A 277 -27.01 13.81 -5.05
N ARG A 278 -26.83 12.93 -4.06
CA ARG A 278 -25.92 13.16 -2.93
C ARG A 278 -24.46 13.22 -3.38
N THR A 279 -24.08 12.44 -4.39
CA THR A 279 -22.76 12.56 -5.02
C THR A 279 -22.60 13.91 -5.73
N LEU A 280 -23.64 14.36 -6.43
CA LEU A 280 -23.64 15.70 -7.04
C LEU A 280 -23.42 16.81 -6.00
N GLU A 281 -24.04 16.73 -4.83
CA GLU A 281 -23.83 17.73 -3.78
C GLU A 281 -22.36 17.75 -3.31
N GLY A 282 -21.73 16.60 -3.17
CA GLY A 282 -20.29 16.52 -2.89
C GLY A 282 -19.41 17.15 -3.99
N LEU A 283 -19.75 16.91 -5.26
CA LEU A 283 -19.05 17.49 -6.39
C LEU A 283 -19.23 19.02 -6.48
N LYS A 284 -20.42 19.56 -6.14
CA LYS A 284 -20.65 21.00 -6.03
C LYS A 284 -19.74 21.65 -4.99
N LYS A 285 -19.56 21.01 -3.84
CA LYS A 285 -18.63 21.48 -2.81
C LYS A 285 -17.19 21.49 -3.32
N TYR A 286 -16.80 20.45 -4.01
CA TYR A 286 -15.46 20.36 -4.61
C TYR A 286 -15.21 21.45 -5.64
N GLN A 287 -16.16 21.67 -6.55
CA GLN A 287 -16.08 22.75 -7.53
C GLN A 287 -16.00 24.13 -6.86
N ASN A 288 -16.73 24.32 -5.75
CA ASN A 288 -16.64 25.56 -4.97
C ASN A 288 -15.23 25.78 -4.40
N LEU A 289 -14.62 24.75 -3.82
CA LEU A 289 -13.23 24.85 -3.33
C LEU A 289 -12.26 25.22 -4.45
N TYR A 290 -12.39 24.58 -5.61
CA TYR A 290 -11.55 24.85 -6.77
C TYR A 290 -11.74 26.28 -7.29
N THR A 291 -12.97 26.69 -7.54
CA THR A 291 -13.28 28.01 -8.11
C THR A 291 -13.01 29.15 -7.14
N SER A 292 -13.13 28.91 -5.84
CA SER A 292 -12.75 29.87 -4.79
C SER A 292 -11.25 29.90 -4.53
N GLY A 293 -10.45 29.05 -5.18
CA GLY A 293 -8.99 28.99 -5.01
C GLY A 293 -8.57 28.52 -3.62
N LEU A 294 -9.36 27.66 -2.99
CA LEU A 294 -9.01 26.98 -1.74
C LEU A 294 -8.35 25.62 -2.00
N LEU A 295 -8.68 24.99 -3.13
CA LEU A 295 -8.07 23.75 -3.58
C LEU A 295 -6.86 24.04 -4.46
N ASP A 296 -5.87 23.16 -4.38
CA ASP A 296 -4.70 23.16 -5.26
C ASP A 296 -5.14 23.25 -6.74
N PRO A 297 -4.69 24.27 -7.48
CA PRO A 297 -5.10 24.44 -8.88
C PRO A 297 -4.60 23.30 -9.79
N GLU A 298 -3.61 22.54 -9.35
CA GLU A 298 -3.01 21.42 -10.09
C GLU A 298 -3.49 20.04 -9.61
N PHE A 299 -4.50 19.97 -8.72
CA PHE A 299 -4.94 18.73 -8.04
C PHE A 299 -5.16 17.56 -9.01
N TYR A 300 -5.57 17.83 -10.23
CA TYR A 300 -5.90 16.83 -11.25
C TYR A 300 -4.68 16.28 -12.01
N THR A 301 -3.49 16.83 -11.77
CA THR A 301 -2.22 16.37 -12.34
C THR A 301 -1.26 15.82 -11.29
N LEU A 302 -1.58 15.96 -10.01
CA LEU A 302 -0.71 15.55 -8.92
C LEU A 302 -0.54 14.04 -8.87
N THR A 303 0.68 13.59 -8.84
CA THR A 303 1.04 12.19 -8.58
C THR A 303 0.91 11.86 -7.09
N ARG A 304 1.21 10.59 -6.72
CA ARG A 304 0.96 10.04 -5.39
C ARG A 304 1.45 10.91 -4.23
N TYR A 305 2.61 11.57 -4.37
CA TYR A 305 3.22 12.32 -3.27
C TYR A 305 3.31 13.83 -3.49
N GLU A 306 3.20 14.31 -4.72
CA GLU A 306 3.40 15.73 -5.04
C GLU A 306 2.47 16.67 -4.25
N GLY A 307 1.23 16.26 -4.04
CA GLY A 307 0.27 17.06 -3.25
C GLY A 307 0.69 17.17 -1.78
N THR A 308 1.11 16.08 -1.16
CA THR A 308 1.54 16.05 0.24
C THR A 308 2.92 16.68 0.42
N GLU A 309 3.81 16.57 -0.56
CA GLU A 309 5.13 17.21 -0.56
C GLU A 309 5.06 18.73 -0.49
N LYS A 310 3.98 19.35 -1.01
CA LYS A 310 3.74 20.78 -0.87
C LYS A 310 3.66 21.23 0.60
N LEU A 311 3.20 20.36 1.51
CA LEU A 311 3.23 20.64 2.95
C LEU A 311 4.60 20.33 3.56
N TYR A 312 5.15 19.15 3.32
CA TYR A 312 6.32 18.64 4.05
C TYR A 312 7.68 19.11 3.51
N ILE A 313 7.77 19.35 2.19
CA ILE A 313 8.99 19.72 1.50
C ILE A 313 8.93 21.19 1.10
N GLY A 314 7.86 21.58 0.44
CA GLY A 314 7.69 22.95 -0.07
C GLY A 314 7.29 23.95 1.01
N GLY A 315 6.62 23.52 2.06
CA GLY A 315 6.08 24.38 3.10
C GLY A 315 4.99 25.35 2.60
N THR A 316 4.38 25.04 1.45
CA THR A 316 3.41 25.92 0.77
C THR A 316 1.96 25.49 0.95
N ALA A 317 1.69 24.24 1.35
CA ALA A 317 0.34 23.76 1.62
C ALA A 317 0.00 23.86 3.12
N GLY A 318 -1.26 24.22 3.39
CA GLY A 318 -1.81 24.33 4.74
C GLY A 318 -2.44 23.03 5.26
N ILE A 319 -3.16 22.33 4.39
CA ILE A 319 -3.89 21.08 4.69
C ILE A 319 -3.61 20.09 3.58
N VAL A 320 -3.30 18.85 3.96
CA VAL A 320 -3.21 17.72 3.03
C VAL A 320 -3.92 16.50 3.62
N LEU A 321 -4.37 15.60 2.76
CA LEU A 321 -4.87 14.28 3.14
C LEU A 321 -3.78 13.26 2.82
N ASP A 322 -3.39 12.45 3.81
CA ASP A 322 -2.33 11.45 3.65
C ASP A 322 -2.65 10.18 4.44
N ASP A 323 -1.81 9.17 4.30
CA ASP A 323 -1.96 7.91 4.98
C ASP A 323 -1.67 8.02 6.48
N GLY A 324 -2.41 7.27 7.30
CA GLY A 324 -2.26 7.24 8.76
C GLY A 324 -1.40 6.08 9.25
N MET A 325 -0.54 5.50 8.40
CA MET A 325 0.37 4.42 8.79
C MET A 325 1.57 4.98 9.57
N GLY A 326 2.08 4.20 10.52
CA GLY A 326 3.14 4.65 11.41
C GLY A 326 4.38 5.16 10.69
N TYR A 327 4.84 4.45 9.66
CA TYR A 327 6.00 4.87 8.88
C TYR A 327 5.75 6.19 8.13
N MET A 328 4.52 6.43 7.68
CA MET A 328 4.16 7.68 7.01
C MET A 328 4.14 8.84 8.00
N ILE A 329 3.48 8.68 9.13
CA ILE A 329 3.44 9.69 10.20
C ILE A 329 4.85 10.08 10.59
N GLN A 330 5.69 9.10 10.93
CA GLN A 330 7.07 9.36 11.37
C GLN A 330 7.93 10.00 10.27
N SER A 331 7.84 9.51 9.06
CA SER A 331 8.58 10.07 7.91
C SER A 331 8.16 11.52 7.62
N ARG A 332 6.87 11.85 7.74
CA ARG A 332 6.38 13.23 7.54
C ARG A 332 6.88 14.18 8.63
N MET A 333 6.92 13.71 9.87
CA MET A 333 7.45 14.49 10.99
C MET A 333 8.95 14.70 10.87
N GLU A 334 9.74 13.64 10.75
CA GLU A 334 11.20 13.69 10.80
C GLU A 334 11.83 14.12 9.48
N ASN A 335 11.56 13.42 8.40
CA ASN A 335 12.18 13.70 7.10
C ASN A 335 11.49 14.85 6.37
N GLY A 336 10.20 15.04 6.59
CA GLY A 336 9.44 16.14 6.00
C GLY A 336 9.73 17.46 6.71
N LEU A 337 8.99 17.73 7.78
CA LEU A 337 9.00 19.03 8.44
C LEU A 337 10.35 19.38 9.07
N GLN A 338 10.93 18.48 9.85
CA GLN A 338 12.16 18.76 10.58
C GLN A 338 13.36 18.90 9.64
N LYS A 339 13.57 17.91 8.78
CA LYS A 339 14.77 17.86 7.93
C LYS A 339 14.72 18.86 6.76
N ASN A 340 13.56 19.01 6.11
CA ASN A 340 13.44 19.87 4.94
C ASN A 340 13.11 21.32 5.29
N LEU A 341 12.24 21.54 6.29
CA LEU A 341 11.79 22.90 6.63
C LEU A 341 12.42 23.44 7.92
N GLY A 342 13.13 22.59 8.68
CA GLY A 342 13.71 22.99 9.98
C GLY A 342 12.66 23.31 11.03
N LEU A 343 11.44 22.81 10.89
CA LEU A 343 10.34 23.04 11.79
C LEU A 343 10.28 21.93 12.83
N ASP A 344 9.94 22.28 14.08
CA ASP A 344 9.62 21.32 15.12
C ASP A 344 8.23 20.71 14.80
N PRO A 345 8.11 19.39 14.56
CA PRO A 345 6.83 18.77 14.25
C PRO A 345 5.77 18.98 15.33
N ALA A 346 6.16 18.98 16.61
CA ALA A 346 5.24 19.19 17.71
C ALA A 346 4.56 20.56 17.70
N GLU A 347 5.26 21.58 17.13
CA GLU A 347 4.75 22.95 17.02
C GLU A 347 4.10 23.23 15.65
N ALA A 348 4.56 22.56 14.60
CA ALA A 348 4.19 22.89 13.23
C ALA A 348 3.16 21.97 12.60
N LEU A 349 2.98 20.74 13.13
CA LEU A 349 2.07 19.76 12.57
C LEU A 349 0.92 19.43 13.51
N HIS A 350 -0.26 19.35 12.97
CA HIS A 350 -1.44 18.77 13.61
C HIS A 350 -2.00 17.66 12.72
N ILE A 351 -2.28 16.52 13.31
CA ILE A 351 -2.92 15.39 12.63
C ILE A 351 -4.34 15.27 13.18
N ALA A 352 -5.31 15.10 12.30
CA ALA A 352 -6.72 15.01 12.67
C ALA A 352 -7.49 14.01 11.79
N GLN A 353 -8.67 13.61 12.24
CA GLN A 353 -9.59 12.77 11.48
C GLN A 353 -10.61 13.63 10.73
N LEU A 354 -10.77 13.35 9.43
CA LEU A 354 -11.90 13.88 8.67
C LEU A 354 -13.17 13.11 9.05
N VAL A 355 -14.24 13.83 9.36
CA VAL A 355 -15.56 13.28 9.72
C VAL A 355 -16.66 13.88 8.83
N GLY A 356 -17.85 13.28 8.84
CA GLY A 356 -19.02 13.86 8.20
C GLY A 356 -19.48 15.16 8.90
N GLU A 357 -20.40 15.90 8.27
CA GLU A 357 -20.99 17.12 8.87
C GLU A 357 -21.77 16.83 10.16
N ASP A 358 -22.13 15.59 10.39
CA ASP A 358 -22.76 15.08 11.61
C ASP A 358 -21.76 14.65 12.70
N GLY A 359 -20.46 14.81 12.43
CA GLY A 359 -19.38 14.46 13.33
C GLY A 359 -19.06 12.95 13.39
N LYS A 360 -19.65 12.14 12.51
CA LYS A 360 -19.42 10.70 12.47
C LYS A 360 -18.31 10.34 11.47
N TYR A 361 -17.62 9.23 11.75
CA TYR A 361 -16.66 8.63 10.84
C TYR A 361 -17.35 7.54 10.02
N TYR A 362 -17.48 7.77 8.73
CA TYR A 362 -18.05 6.83 7.77
C TYR A 362 -16.95 6.02 7.12
N TYR A 363 -17.18 4.70 7.03
CA TYR A 363 -16.16 3.81 6.59
C TYR A 363 -16.73 2.55 5.93
N ARG A 364 -16.11 2.09 4.86
CA ARG A 364 -16.42 0.81 4.25
C ARG A 364 -15.73 -0.32 5.01
N GLU A 365 -16.36 -1.47 5.14
CA GLU A 365 -15.77 -2.66 5.76
C GLU A 365 -14.40 -2.97 5.16
N ASP A 366 -13.40 -3.10 6.02
CA ASP A 366 -12.03 -3.35 5.60
C ASP A 366 -11.85 -4.80 5.16
N MET A 367 -11.15 -5.00 4.06
CA MET A 367 -10.77 -6.33 3.60
C MET A 367 -9.74 -7.00 4.50
N ASN A 368 -9.03 -6.22 5.31
CA ASN A 368 -7.94 -6.67 6.15
C ASN A 368 -6.81 -7.39 5.38
N PHE A 369 -6.64 -7.05 4.12
CA PHE A 369 -5.50 -7.52 3.33
C PHE A 369 -5.07 -6.48 2.29
N TYR A 370 -3.82 -6.57 1.88
CA TYR A 370 -3.27 -5.81 0.76
C TYR A 370 -2.51 -6.75 -0.17
N GLY A 371 -3.09 -7.03 -1.31
CA GLY A 371 -2.57 -7.99 -2.25
C GLY A 371 -2.74 -9.44 -1.81
N SER A 372 -2.28 -10.34 -2.63
CA SER A 372 -2.39 -11.78 -2.43
C SER A 372 -1.18 -12.51 -2.99
N ILE A 373 -1.08 -13.79 -2.67
CA ILE A 373 -0.05 -14.70 -3.17
C ILE A 373 -0.77 -15.76 -4.00
N ILE A 374 -0.31 -15.98 -5.20
CA ILE A 374 -0.74 -17.05 -6.10
C ILE A 374 0.44 -17.93 -6.46
N PHE A 375 0.16 -19.15 -6.86
CA PHE A 375 1.16 -20.14 -7.25
C PHE A 375 0.98 -20.53 -8.71
N SER A 376 2.10 -20.83 -9.36
CA SER A 376 2.11 -21.32 -10.74
C SER A 376 1.30 -22.62 -10.86
N PRO A 377 0.48 -22.79 -11.91
CA PRO A 377 -0.21 -24.07 -12.13
C PRO A 377 0.75 -25.20 -12.45
N THR A 378 2.02 -24.89 -12.73
CA THR A 378 3.08 -25.88 -13.02
C THR A 378 4.02 -26.14 -11.86
N ILE A 379 3.80 -25.49 -10.70
CA ILE A 379 4.59 -25.76 -9.50
C ILE A 379 4.49 -27.23 -9.09
N THR A 380 5.59 -27.83 -8.72
CA THR A 380 5.57 -29.21 -8.22
C THR A 380 5.07 -29.28 -6.78
N ASP A 381 4.60 -30.45 -6.36
CA ASP A 381 4.14 -30.63 -4.97
C ASP A 381 5.23 -30.30 -3.96
N GLU A 382 6.50 -30.65 -4.24
CA GLU A 382 7.64 -30.38 -3.34
C GLU A 382 7.96 -28.89 -3.25
N GLU A 383 7.92 -28.17 -4.37
CA GLU A 383 8.10 -26.71 -4.43
C GLU A 383 6.95 -25.99 -3.71
N PHE A 384 5.70 -26.40 -3.96
CA PHE A 384 4.54 -25.83 -3.28
C PHE A 384 4.60 -26.06 -1.76
N GLU A 385 4.88 -27.29 -1.31
CA GLU A 385 5.02 -27.60 0.11
C GLU A 385 6.11 -26.76 0.77
N ARG A 386 7.26 -26.62 0.10
CA ARG A 386 8.36 -25.81 0.62
C ARG A 386 8.00 -24.33 0.71
N ALA A 387 7.35 -23.78 -0.30
CA ALA A 387 6.88 -22.41 -0.29
C ALA A 387 5.86 -22.18 0.83
N MET A 388 4.93 -23.11 1.03
CA MET A 388 3.94 -23.05 2.10
C MET A 388 4.57 -23.17 3.49
N ASP A 389 5.60 -24.01 3.67
CA ASP A 389 6.34 -24.12 4.95
C ASP A 389 7.03 -22.80 5.30
N ILE A 390 7.61 -22.11 4.31
CA ILE A 390 8.18 -20.77 4.47
C ILE A 390 7.10 -19.77 4.90
N LEU A 391 5.97 -19.75 4.18
CA LEU A 391 4.87 -18.83 4.47
C LEU A 391 4.23 -19.12 5.84
N ASP A 392 4.11 -20.40 6.23
CA ASP A 392 3.58 -20.79 7.54
C ASP A 392 4.49 -20.32 8.68
N PHE A 393 5.81 -20.51 8.52
CA PHE A 393 6.78 -19.98 9.46
C PHE A 393 6.70 -18.44 9.57
N CYS A 394 6.56 -17.74 8.44
CA CYS A 394 6.36 -16.28 8.41
C CYS A 394 5.13 -15.83 9.20
N CYS A 395 4.15 -16.70 9.41
CA CYS A 395 2.96 -16.43 10.21
C CYS A 395 3.15 -16.71 11.72
N THR A 396 4.28 -17.27 12.14
CA THR A 396 4.59 -17.47 13.57
C THR A 396 5.08 -16.18 14.21
N GLU A 397 5.07 -16.11 15.56
CA GLU A 397 5.63 -14.97 16.30
C GLU A 397 7.11 -14.77 15.96
N GLU A 398 7.91 -15.86 15.97
CA GLU A 398 9.34 -15.82 15.59
C GLU A 398 9.54 -15.31 14.16
N GLY A 399 8.76 -15.83 13.20
CA GLY A 399 8.82 -15.38 11.81
C GLY A 399 8.49 -13.90 11.65
N GLN A 400 7.47 -13.42 12.34
CA GLN A 400 7.09 -12.01 12.32
C GLN A 400 8.14 -11.11 12.99
N GLU A 401 8.74 -11.54 14.09
CA GLU A 401 9.84 -10.80 14.74
C GLU A 401 11.05 -10.68 13.81
N ILE A 402 11.47 -11.79 13.19
CA ILE A 402 12.58 -11.80 12.23
C ILE A 402 12.30 -10.88 11.05
N ILE A 403 11.12 -10.99 10.48
CA ILE A 403 10.71 -10.18 9.33
C ILE A 403 10.73 -8.68 9.66
N ASN A 404 10.14 -8.28 10.77
CA ASN A 404 9.94 -6.87 11.08
C ASN A 404 11.14 -6.23 11.78
N MET A 405 11.95 -7.00 12.50
CA MET A 405 12.97 -6.46 13.39
C MET A 405 14.35 -7.11 13.25
N GLY A 406 14.48 -8.23 12.54
CA GLY A 406 15.73 -8.99 12.47
C GLY A 406 15.93 -9.95 13.65
N PHE A 407 17.17 -10.18 14.06
CA PHE A 407 17.54 -11.20 15.04
C PHE A 407 17.57 -10.65 16.47
N GLU A 408 16.97 -11.39 17.41
CA GLU A 408 17.03 -11.05 18.83
C GLU A 408 18.47 -11.10 19.35
N GLY A 409 18.83 -10.09 20.15
CA GLY A 409 20.17 -9.93 20.69
C GLY A 409 21.19 -9.29 19.75
N GLU A 410 20.88 -9.19 18.45
CA GLU A 410 21.70 -8.55 17.44
C GLU A 410 21.07 -7.24 16.91
N ASP A 411 19.81 -7.27 16.57
CA ASP A 411 19.07 -6.16 15.97
C ASP A 411 18.09 -5.53 16.95
N TRP A 412 17.57 -6.35 17.85
CA TRP A 412 16.63 -5.92 18.89
C TRP A 412 16.77 -6.79 20.14
N LYS A 413 16.16 -6.36 21.21
CA LYS A 413 16.03 -7.12 22.46
C LYS A 413 14.74 -6.77 23.17
N ARG A 414 14.33 -7.58 24.14
CA ARG A 414 13.28 -7.18 25.10
C ARG A 414 13.91 -6.53 26.33
N ASP A 415 13.26 -5.47 26.84
CA ASP A 415 13.65 -4.84 28.09
C ASP A 415 13.10 -5.61 29.32
N GLU A 416 13.29 -5.06 30.51
CA GLU A 416 12.80 -5.65 31.77
C GLU A 416 11.27 -5.73 31.89
N ASN A 417 10.52 -4.99 31.06
CA ASN A 417 9.07 -4.99 30.99
C ASN A 417 8.55 -5.90 29.85
N GLY A 418 9.45 -6.47 29.05
CA GLY A 418 9.12 -7.27 27.87
C GLY A 418 8.87 -6.44 26.61
N GLU A 419 9.12 -5.12 26.63
CA GLU A 419 8.96 -4.25 25.46
C GLU A 419 10.14 -4.39 24.50
N TYR A 420 9.86 -4.25 23.21
CA TYR A 420 10.89 -4.30 22.17
C TYR A 420 11.77 -3.04 22.20
N VAL A 421 13.07 -3.26 22.14
CA VAL A 421 14.09 -2.19 22.07
C VAL A 421 15.01 -2.46 20.89
N SER A 422 15.09 -1.51 19.95
CA SER A 422 16.01 -1.60 18.82
C SER A 422 17.47 -1.46 19.27
N LEU A 423 18.33 -2.28 18.70
CA LEU A 423 19.78 -2.17 18.78
C LEU A 423 20.37 -1.57 17.49
N LEU A 424 19.52 -1.34 16.47
CA LEU A 424 19.90 -0.70 15.22
C LEU A 424 20.01 0.82 15.41
N PRO A 425 20.83 1.51 14.60
CA PRO A 425 20.95 2.97 14.67
C PRO A 425 19.62 3.66 14.38
N ASN A 426 19.28 4.68 15.17
CA ASN A 426 18.01 5.43 15.07
C ASN A 426 17.91 6.36 13.86
N GLU A 427 18.68 6.19 12.82
CA GLU A 427 18.54 6.98 11.61
C GLU A 427 17.47 6.36 10.71
N ILE A 428 16.22 6.81 10.86
CA ILE A 428 15.14 6.43 9.98
C ILE A 428 15.30 7.15 8.66
N THR A 429 15.75 6.42 7.67
CA THR A 429 15.86 6.90 6.29
C THR A 429 14.76 6.27 5.44
N GLY A 430 13.51 6.75 5.58
CA GLY A 430 12.40 6.23 4.78
C GLY A 430 11.41 5.34 5.55
N ASN A 431 10.97 4.23 4.99
CA ASN A 431 10.04 3.28 5.62
C ASN A 431 10.67 2.63 6.86
N ALA A 432 9.88 2.24 7.84
CA ALA A 432 10.37 1.48 9.01
C ALA A 432 11.08 0.17 8.62
N GLY A 433 10.68 -0.45 7.49
CA GLY A 433 11.39 -1.56 6.86
C GLY A 433 12.77 -1.19 6.33
N SER A 434 13.03 0.09 6.01
CA SER A 434 14.30 0.49 5.42
C SER A 434 15.49 0.47 6.38
N ILE A 435 15.27 0.51 7.69
CA ILE A 435 16.35 0.36 8.68
C ILE A 435 16.88 -1.07 8.62
N LEU A 436 15.99 -2.04 8.65
CA LEU A 436 16.36 -3.44 8.53
C LEU A 436 16.93 -3.74 7.15
N ALA A 437 16.33 -3.23 6.09
CA ALA A 437 16.80 -3.36 4.72
C ALA A 437 18.15 -2.68 4.47
N SER A 438 18.50 -1.65 5.23
CA SER A 438 19.84 -1.04 5.18
C SER A 438 20.93 -1.98 5.73
N LYS A 439 20.58 -2.83 6.70
CA LYS A 439 21.49 -3.86 7.23
C LYS A 439 21.41 -5.15 6.42
N TYR A 440 20.22 -5.55 6.04
CA TYR A 440 19.92 -6.76 5.30
C TYR A 440 19.13 -6.42 4.03
N PRO A 441 19.77 -6.21 2.88
CA PRO A 441 19.06 -5.92 1.62
C PRO A 441 17.98 -6.95 1.26
N THR A 442 18.14 -8.21 1.70
CA THR A 442 17.11 -9.25 1.51
C THR A 442 15.86 -9.03 2.33
N ALA A 443 15.89 -8.14 3.34
CA ALA A 443 14.71 -7.81 4.13
C ALA A 443 13.56 -7.26 3.28
N ASP A 444 13.79 -6.51 2.24
CA ASP A 444 12.76 -5.98 1.36
C ASP A 444 12.07 -7.04 0.49
N VAL A 445 12.59 -8.25 0.42
CA VAL A 445 12.13 -9.27 -0.51
C VAL A 445 11.08 -10.19 0.05
N PHE A 446 11.35 -10.76 1.23
CA PHE A 446 10.49 -11.78 1.81
C PHE A 446 9.24 -11.25 2.48
N PHE A 447 9.25 -10.02 2.78
CA PHE A 447 8.50 -9.52 3.86
C PHE A 447 7.14 -9.03 3.55
N GLY A 448 6.63 -9.20 2.61
CA GLY A 448 5.25 -9.23 2.43
C GLY A 448 4.79 -10.66 2.17
N GLY A 449 5.22 -11.57 2.99
CA GLY A 449 4.63 -12.89 3.10
C GLY A 449 3.12 -12.80 3.33
N VAL A 450 2.52 -13.82 3.83
CA VAL A 450 1.06 -13.86 4.07
C VAL A 450 0.62 -12.80 5.08
N ILE A 451 1.49 -12.36 5.98
CA ILE A 451 1.20 -11.31 6.97
C ILE A 451 2.08 -10.09 6.72
N LEU A 452 1.47 -8.92 6.56
CA LEU A 452 2.18 -7.65 6.35
C LEU A 452 2.84 -7.11 7.63
N GLY A 453 2.46 -7.62 8.80
CA GLY A 453 3.06 -7.25 10.07
C GLY A 453 2.62 -5.89 10.60
N ASP A 454 1.51 -5.35 10.15
CA ASP A 454 1.02 -4.05 10.60
C ASP A 454 0.56 -4.05 12.08
N ASP A 455 0.36 -5.23 12.67
CA ASP A 455 0.22 -5.40 14.11
C ASP A 455 1.44 -4.85 14.86
N PHE A 456 2.62 -4.94 14.27
CA PHE A 456 3.85 -4.41 14.86
C PHE A 456 3.92 -2.89 14.89
N GLN A 457 3.13 -2.15 14.10
CA GLN A 457 3.16 -0.69 14.11
C GLN A 457 2.87 -0.08 15.49
N PHE A 458 2.16 -0.80 16.36
CA PHE A 458 1.83 -0.35 17.71
C PHE A 458 2.93 -0.60 18.75
N VAL A 459 3.85 -1.51 18.45
CA VAL A 459 4.87 -1.97 19.41
C VAL A 459 6.29 -1.91 18.88
N THR A 460 6.48 -1.75 17.57
CA THR A 460 7.81 -1.75 16.96
C THR A 460 8.72 -0.68 17.55
N PRO A 461 9.98 -1.03 17.92
CA PRO A 461 10.94 -0.07 18.41
C PRO A 461 11.47 0.86 17.29
N ASN A 462 11.12 0.58 16.04
CA ASN A 462 11.49 1.39 14.88
C ASN A 462 10.67 2.69 14.78
N TYR A 463 9.55 2.78 15.52
CA TYR A 463 8.77 4.01 15.63
C TYR A 463 9.01 4.68 16.98
N THR A 464 8.99 6.01 16.98
CA THR A 464 8.97 6.77 18.21
C THR A 464 7.71 6.46 19.02
N LYS A 465 7.78 6.65 20.33
CA LYS A 465 6.59 6.50 21.18
C LYS A 465 5.45 7.42 20.72
N GLU A 466 5.77 8.64 20.32
CA GLU A 466 4.81 9.62 19.82
C GLU A 466 4.08 9.10 18.57
N THR A 467 4.79 8.50 17.64
CA THR A 467 4.19 7.88 16.44
C THR A 467 3.24 6.74 16.82
N ARG A 468 3.67 5.83 17.72
CA ARG A 468 2.82 4.72 18.16
C ARG A 468 1.57 5.19 18.91
N ASP A 469 1.72 6.19 19.78
CA ASP A 469 0.59 6.81 20.51
C ASP A 469 -0.40 7.48 19.53
N THR A 470 0.11 8.18 18.52
CA THR A 470 -0.72 8.83 17.49
C THR A 470 -1.55 7.82 16.71
N ILE A 471 -0.94 6.73 16.26
CA ILE A 471 -1.66 5.67 15.55
C ILE A 471 -2.76 5.09 16.44
N SER A 472 -2.39 4.72 17.68
CA SER A 472 -3.32 4.13 18.64
C SER A 472 -4.50 5.06 18.95
N HIS A 473 -4.23 6.36 19.08
CA HIS A 473 -5.27 7.37 19.30
C HIS A 473 -6.29 7.40 18.15
N PHE A 474 -5.83 7.46 16.89
CA PHE A 474 -6.77 7.54 15.77
C PHE A 474 -7.54 6.25 15.54
N TYR A 475 -7.00 5.08 15.86
CA TYR A 475 -7.78 3.85 15.81
C TYR A 475 -8.91 3.86 16.85
N GLN A 476 -8.64 4.29 18.07
CA GLN A 476 -9.65 4.42 19.12
C GLN A 476 -10.69 5.48 18.77
N LEU A 477 -10.26 6.64 18.31
CA LEU A 477 -11.13 7.74 17.92
C LEU A 477 -12.12 7.32 16.81
N ARG A 478 -11.66 6.58 15.81
CA ARG A 478 -12.53 6.06 14.74
C ARG A 478 -13.60 5.12 15.27
N ASP A 479 -13.26 4.25 16.21
CA ASP A 479 -14.26 3.39 16.87
C ASP A 479 -15.29 4.20 17.66
N GLU A 480 -14.86 5.25 18.37
CA GLU A 480 -15.75 6.14 19.12
C GLU A 480 -16.70 6.95 18.21
N LEU A 481 -16.22 7.35 17.03
CA LEU A 481 -16.96 8.15 16.06
C LEU A 481 -17.86 7.32 15.14
N SER A 482 -17.86 6.00 15.27
CA SER A 482 -18.55 5.08 14.37
C SER A 482 -19.58 4.23 15.10
N ASP A 483 -20.63 3.86 14.37
CA ASP A 483 -21.64 2.90 14.81
C ASP A 483 -22.05 1.97 13.65
N GLU A 484 -23.06 1.12 13.86
CA GLU A 484 -23.54 0.20 12.82
C GLU A 484 -24.09 0.91 11.58
N THR A 485 -24.45 2.21 11.71
CA THR A 485 -24.99 3.00 10.58
C THR A 485 -23.88 3.65 9.76
N THR A 486 -22.68 3.74 10.29
CA THR A 486 -21.50 4.33 9.61
C THR A 486 -20.60 3.32 8.96
N LEU A 487 -20.73 2.03 9.31
CA LEU A 487 -20.02 0.93 8.67
C LEU A 487 -20.76 0.49 7.41
N LEU A 488 -20.15 0.72 6.26
CA LEU A 488 -20.71 0.33 4.97
C LEU A 488 -20.24 -1.08 4.62
N PRO A 489 -21.16 -2.01 4.29
CA PRO A 489 -20.80 -3.37 3.94
C PRO A 489 -20.04 -3.42 2.61
N ARG A 490 -19.25 -4.47 2.44
CA ARG A 490 -18.67 -4.81 1.14
C ARG A 490 -19.63 -5.65 0.33
N GLU A 491 -19.65 -5.34 -0.95
CA GLU A 491 -20.49 -6.06 -1.90
C GLU A 491 -19.67 -7.18 -2.56
N TYR A 492 -19.44 -8.27 -1.83
CA TYR A 492 -18.66 -9.41 -2.34
C TYR A 492 -19.26 -10.03 -3.60
N ASP A 493 -20.58 -10.00 -3.75
CA ASP A 493 -21.25 -10.48 -4.97
C ASP A 493 -20.77 -9.68 -6.19
N TYR A 494 -20.60 -8.35 -6.05
CA TYR A 494 -20.02 -7.54 -7.09
C TYR A 494 -18.51 -7.77 -7.24
N GLU A 495 -17.77 -7.85 -6.15
CA GLU A 495 -16.32 -7.98 -6.18
C GLU A 495 -15.87 -9.27 -6.90
N PHE A 496 -16.50 -10.40 -6.61
CA PHE A 496 -16.24 -11.70 -7.25
C PHE A 496 -16.96 -11.90 -8.58
N TYR A 497 -17.78 -10.95 -9.01
CA TYR A 497 -18.46 -11.05 -10.29
C TYR A 497 -17.49 -10.76 -11.44
N SER A 498 -17.50 -11.60 -12.45
CA SER A 498 -16.76 -11.40 -13.70
C SER A 498 -17.70 -11.49 -14.89
N SER A 499 -17.73 -10.44 -15.70
CA SER A 499 -18.47 -10.43 -16.95
C SER A 499 -17.87 -9.41 -17.92
N ARG A 500 -18.22 -9.58 -19.20
CA ARG A 500 -17.87 -8.60 -20.22
C ARG A 500 -18.49 -7.23 -19.92
N THR A 501 -19.68 -7.21 -19.38
CA THR A 501 -20.43 -5.99 -19.04
C THR A 501 -19.73 -5.23 -17.92
N LYS A 502 -19.27 -5.95 -16.88
CA LYS A 502 -18.46 -5.36 -15.80
C LYS A 502 -17.17 -4.73 -16.34
N THR A 503 -16.46 -5.44 -17.26
CA THR A 503 -15.24 -4.89 -17.89
C THR A 503 -15.54 -3.62 -18.69
N GLN A 504 -16.68 -3.54 -19.37
CA GLN A 504 -17.09 -2.38 -20.16
C GLN A 504 -17.55 -1.20 -19.31
N ALA A 505 -18.10 -1.47 -18.13
CA ALA A 505 -18.58 -0.46 -17.20
C ALA A 505 -17.47 0.08 -16.28
N ASN A 506 -16.26 -0.51 -16.33
CA ASN A 506 -15.12 -0.08 -15.51
C ASN A 506 -14.64 1.31 -15.96
N MET A 507 -14.47 2.22 -14.99
CA MET A 507 -13.98 3.57 -15.21
C MET A 507 -13.26 4.11 -13.97
N ASP A 508 -12.31 5.02 -14.16
CA ASP A 508 -11.67 5.73 -13.05
C ASP A 508 -12.57 6.89 -12.60
N LEU A 509 -13.32 6.69 -11.53
CA LEU A 509 -14.21 7.71 -10.98
C LEU A 509 -13.47 8.96 -10.50
N SER A 510 -12.22 8.84 -10.08
CA SER A 510 -11.41 9.97 -9.64
C SER A 510 -11.14 10.91 -10.82
N GLU A 511 -10.75 10.33 -11.96
CA GLU A 511 -10.55 11.09 -13.19
C GLU A 511 -11.86 11.71 -13.71
N GLU A 512 -12.94 10.92 -13.75
CA GLU A 512 -14.25 11.39 -14.20
C GLU A 512 -14.75 12.56 -13.35
N TYR A 513 -14.63 12.48 -12.02
CA TYR A 513 -15.02 13.58 -11.13
C TYR A 513 -14.13 14.82 -11.31
N ALA A 514 -12.82 14.63 -11.46
CA ALA A 514 -11.92 15.75 -11.73
C ALA A 514 -12.32 16.48 -13.04
N GLN A 515 -12.64 15.73 -14.09
CA GLN A 515 -13.10 16.30 -15.36
C GLN A 515 -14.42 17.06 -15.20
N LEU A 516 -15.37 16.56 -14.41
CA LEU A 516 -16.62 17.26 -14.13
C LEU A 516 -16.39 18.58 -13.37
N ILE A 517 -15.49 18.57 -12.37
CA ILE A 517 -15.14 19.76 -11.59
C ILE A 517 -14.50 20.85 -12.46
N LEU A 518 -13.65 20.46 -13.40
CA LEU A 518 -12.92 21.37 -14.30
C LEU A 518 -13.76 21.85 -15.48
N LYS A 519 -14.83 21.14 -15.83
CA LYS A 519 -15.61 21.42 -17.02
C LYS A 519 -16.36 22.75 -16.91
N GLU A 520 -16.23 23.60 -17.93
CA GLU A 520 -16.95 24.88 -18.01
C GLU A 520 -18.47 24.65 -18.06
N GLY A 521 -19.20 25.60 -17.50
CA GLY A 521 -20.68 25.61 -17.48
C GLY A 521 -21.25 25.20 -16.13
N ASP A 522 -22.54 24.90 -16.14
CA ASP A 522 -23.26 24.48 -14.95
C ASP A 522 -22.95 23.02 -14.60
N LEU A 523 -22.42 22.79 -13.43
CA LEU A 523 -21.97 21.46 -12.98
C LEU A 523 -23.12 20.44 -12.98
N GLU A 524 -24.30 20.83 -12.52
CA GLU A 524 -25.45 19.93 -12.48
C GLU A 524 -25.85 19.47 -13.88
N THR A 525 -25.90 20.40 -14.83
CA THR A 525 -26.15 20.05 -16.24
C THR A 525 -25.07 19.14 -16.80
N ASN A 526 -23.80 19.42 -16.50
CA ASN A 526 -22.68 18.62 -16.95
C ASN A 526 -22.72 17.20 -16.33
N TRP A 527 -23.04 17.11 -15.04
CA TRP A 527 -23.15 15.83 -14.34
C TRP A 527 -24.35 15.01 -14.84
N ARG A 528 -25.53 15.59 -15.05
CA ARG A 528 -26.69 14.88 -15.60
C ARG A 528 -26.38 14.29 -16.97
N ASN A 529 -25.76 15.08 -17.85
CA ASN A 529 -25.36 14.58 -19.18
C ASN A 529 -24.32 13.45 -19.08
N TRP A 530 -23.38 13.55 -18.14
CA TRP A 530 -22.40 12.53 -17.88
C TRP A 530 -23.04 11.25 -17.33
N VAL A 531 -23.97 11.37 -16.37
CA VAL A 531 -24.73 10.22 -15.84
C VAL A 531 -25.50 9.54 -16.97
N ASP A 532 -26.23 10.29 -17.81
CA ASP A 532 -26.99 9.73 -18.94
C ASP A 532 -26.08 8.97 -19.92
N GLU A 533 -24.87 9.47 -20.16
CA GLU A 533 -23.87 8.79 -21.00
C GLU A 533 -23.37 7.50 -20.34
N LYS A 534 -22.93 7.57 -19.08
CA LYS A 534 -22.32 6.42 -18.38
C LYS A 534 -23.34 5.33 -18.09
N MET A 535 -24.59 5.69 -17.81
CA MET A 535 -25.67 4.72 -17.59
C MET A 535 -25.89 3.79 -18.79
N GLN A 536 -25.49 4.17 -20.00
CA GLN A 536 -25.53 3.26 -21.13
C GLN A 536 -24.61 2.02 -20.95
N LEU A 537 -23.53 2.17 -20.17
CA LEU A 537 -22.59 1.09 -19.83
C LEU A 537 -22.94 0.44 -18.49
N VAL A 538 -23.41 1.24 -17.54
CA VAL A 538 -23.67 0.84 -16.16
C VAL A 538 -24.99 0.08 -16.02
N GLN A 539 -26.08 0.51 -16.68
CA GLN A 539 -27.39 -0.11 -16.54
C GLN A 539 -27.40 -1.61 -16.92
N PRO A 540 -26.76 -2.06 -18.03
CA PRO A 540 -26.67 -3.47 -18.32
C PRO A 540 -26.00 -4.29 -17.20
N LEU A 541 -24.98 -3.72 -16.51
CA LEU A 541 -24.35 -4.40 -15.39
C LEU A 541 -25.27 -4.44 -14.16
N LEU A 542 -25.97 -3.34 -13.86
CA LEU A 542 -26.97 -3.35 -12.77
C LEU A 542 -28.06 -4.40 -13.01
N ASP A 543 -28.53 -4.52 -14.26
CA ASP A 543 -29.51 -5.53 -14.63
C ASP A 543 -28.97 -6.95 -14.39
N GLU A 544 -27.73 -7.24 -14.83
CA GLU A 544 -27.07 -8.54 -14.57
C GLU A 544 -26.90 -8.83 -13.08
N LEU A 545 -26.47 -7.84 -12.28
CA LEU A 545 -26.26 -8.00 -10.84
C LEU A 545 -27.58 -8.19 -10.07
N ASN A 546 -28.65 -7.56 -10.52
CA ASN A 546 -29.97 -7.63 -9.88
C ASN A 546 -30.82 -8.84 -10.32
N GLU A 547 -30.40 -9.57 -11.35
CA GLU A 547 -31.01 -10.82 -11.79
C GLU A 547 -30.46 -12.07 -11.08
N GLN A 548 -29.31 -11.96 -10.38
CA GLN A 548 -28.69 -13.03 -9.60
C GLN A 548 -29.47 -13.31 -8.31
#